data_22814b77abd654c6d66194a6d0c27731
#
_entry.id   22814b77abd654c6d66194a6d0c27731
#
_cell.length_a   1.000
_cell.length_b   1.000
_cell.length_c   1.000
_cell.angle_alpha   90.00
_cell.angle_beta   90.00
_cell.angle_gamma   90.00
#
_symmetry.space_group_name_H-M   'P 1'
#
loop_
_entity.id
_entity.type
_entity.pdbx_description
1 polymer ?
#
loop_
_entity_poly.entity_id
_entity_poly.type
_entity_poly.pdbx_seq_one_letter_code
_entity_poly.pdbx_strand_id
1 'polypeptide(L)'
;MFQLPNKLPSEDLSVGVNAMMMIIAEAENVFGHRDTSYKINPTIIYGDHSPRASGMVINGEKICIVHLSNGSKAGWPCFLFEMAHEAVHILNPRNDPASYLEEGIAVWYSQIMCKKYGFRPNAPTGKYRRALELIKSLPEEPPIVVSKIRELYPNLTDLTQEELLACYSSISALTAKRLVAKMV
;
A
#
# COMPACT_ATOMS: atom_id res chain seq x y z
N MET A 1 15.37 -9.64 10.62
CA MET A 1 13.93 -9.31 10.85
C MET A 1 13.87 -8.18 11.86
N PHE A 2 13.17 -7.11 11.58
CA PHE A 2 12.95 -6.00 12.52
C PHE A 2 12.17 -6.52 13.74
N GLN A 3 12.65 -6.25 14.94
CA GLN A 3 11.94 -6.58 16.17
C GLN A 3 11.07 -5.39 16.57
N LEU A 4 9.79 -5.64 16.82
CA LEU A 4 8.89 -4.59 17.28
C LEU A 4 9.34 -4.11 18.67
N PRO A 5 9.58 -2.81 18.84
CA PRO A 5 9.91 -2.26 20.16
C PRO A 5 8.74 -2.42 21.16
N ASN A 6 9.05 -2.36 22.46
CA ASN A 6 8.02 -2.36 23.50
C ASN A 6 7.16 -1.08 23.49
N LYS A 7 7.74 0.04 23.03
CA LYS A 7 7.02 1.31 22.88
C LYS A 7 6.18 1.30 21.59
N LEU A 8 5.03 1.93 21.64
CA LEU A 8 4.19 2.13 20.46
C LEU A 8 4.72 3.27 19.58
N PRO A 9 4.42 3.24 18.26
CA PRO A 9 4.81 4.32 17.34
C PRO A 9 4.26 5.71 17.71
N SER A 10 3.16 5.77 18.45
CA SER A 10 2.56 7.03 18.95
C SER A 10 3.22 7.56 20.21
N GLU A 11 3.94 6.73 20.95
CA GLU A 11 4.62 7.10 22.21
C GLU A 11 6.03 7.65 21.98
N ASP A 12 6.62 7.31 20.84
CA ASP A 12 7.99 7.72 20.49
C ASP A 12 8.08 7.95 18.98
N LEU A 13 8.33 9.20 18.61
CA LEU A 13 8.42 9.61 17.20
C LEU A 13 9.47 8.78 16.44
N SER A 14 10.61 8.49 17.06
CA SER A 14 11.68 7.72 16.41
C SER A 14 11.25 6.29 16.12
N VAL A 15 10.47 5.67 17.01
CA VAL A 15 9.88 4.34 16.82
C VAL A 15 8.92 4.36 15.64
N GLY A 16 8.04 5.37 15.57
CA GLY A 16 7.08 5.53 14.47
C GLY A 16 7.78 5.71 13.12
N VAL A 17 8.76 6.62 13.06
CA VAL A 17 9.54 6.87 11.83
C VAL A 17 10.31 5.64 11.38
N ASN A 18 11.02 4.98 12.28
CA ASN A 18 11.81 3.79 11.93
C ASN A 18 10.90 2.65 11.44
N ALA A 19 9.76 2.43 12.08
CA ALA A 19 8.80 1.42 11.65
C ALA A 19 8.20 1.76 10.27
N MET A 20 7.80 3.00 10.04
CA MET A 20 7.32 3.48 8.73
C MET A 20 8.36 3.25 7.64
N MET A 21 9.59 3.71 7.84
CA MET A 21 10.66 3.59 6.83
C MET A 21 11.01 2.11 6.56
N MET A 22 11.00 1.27 7.58
CA MET A 22 11.20 -0.18 7.43
C MET A 22 10.09 -0.82 6.58
N ILE A 23 8.82 -0.49 6.86
CA ILE A 23 7.69 -1.05 6.12
C ILE A 23 7.70 -0.59 4.65
N ILE A 24 8.05 0.68 4.40
CA ILE A 24 8.21 1.21 3.04
C ILE A 24 9.35 0.49 2.30
N ALA A 25 10.52 0.37 2.93
CA ALA A 25 11.66 -0.32 2.31
C ALA A 25 11.33 -1.79 2.00
N GLU A 26 10.55 -2.45 2.84
CA GLU A 26 10.07 -3.80 2.57
C GLU A 26 9.07 -3.85 1.41
N ALA A 27 8.17 -2.87 1.30
CA ALA A 27 7.27 -2.74 0.15
C ALA A 27 8.05 -2.54 -1.16
N GLU A 28 9.12 -1.72 -1.15
CA GLU A 28 10.01 -1.55 -2.29
C GLU A 28 10.72 -2.86 -2.69
N ASN A 29 11.17 -3.64 -1.72
CA ASN A 29 11.79 -4.95 -1.97
C ASN A 29 10.81 -5.97 -2.57
N VAL A 30 9.52 -5.88 -2.21
CA VAL A 30 8.48 -6.80 -2.65
C VAL A 30 7.89 -6.40 -4.00
N PHE A 31 7.68 -5.11 -4.24
CA PHE A 31 6.90 -4.59 -5.37
C PHE A 31 7.70 -3.71 -6.34
N GLY A 32 8.99 -3.47 -6.07
CA GLY A 32 9.83 -2.56 -6.86
C GLY A 32 9.91 -1.14 -6.29
N HIS A 33 10.89 -0.40 -6.78
CA HIS A 33 11.25 0.92 -6.24
C HIS A 33 10.11 1.92 -6.30
N ARG A 34 10.03 2.78 -5.29
CA ARG A 34 9.11 3.91 -5.25
C ARG A 34 9.55 5.06 -6.15
N ASP A 35 8.64 5.98 -6.45
CA ASP A 35 8.97 7.28 -7.04
C ASP A 35 9.77 8.13 -6.04
N THR A 36 11.08 8.21 -6.25
CA THR A 36 12.00 8.96 -5.39
C THR A 36 11.92 10.47 -5.58
N SER A 37 11.15 10.96 -6.54
CA SER A 37 10.88 12.41 -6.67
C SER A 37 10.05 12.94 -5.50
N TYR A 38 9.31 12.06 -4.80
CA TYR A 38 8.63 12.39 -3.56
C TYR A 38 9.52 12.17 -2.34
N LYS A 39 9.75 13.23 -1.56
CA LYS A 39 10.33 13.12 -0.21
C LYS A 39 9.27 12.62 0.76
N ILE A 40 9.58 11.62 1.56
CA ILE A 40 8.67 11.12 2.60
C ILE A 40 8.78 12.05 3.81
N ASN A 41 7.65 12.64 4.23
CA ASN A 41 7.60 13.35 5.50
C ASN A 41 7.78 12.34 6.64
N PRO A 42 8.74 12.52 7.55
CA PRO A 42 8.95 11.59 8.65
C PRO A 42 7.83 11.64 9.70
N THR A 43 6.97 12.64 9.66
CA THR A 43 5.88 12.77 10.62
C THR A 43 4.64 12.01 10.16
N ILE A 44 4.18 11.06 10.98
CA ILE A 44 2.89 10.39 10.79
C ILE A 44 1.81 11.26 11.44
N ILE A 45 0.77 11.60 10.68
CA ILE A 45 -0.38 12.36 11.18
C ILE A 45 -1.48 11.37 11.59
N TYR A 46 -1.85 11.39 12.85
CA TYR A 46 -2.93 10.57 13.38
C TYR A 46 -4.21 11.39 13.53
N GLY A 47 -5.36 10.80 13.17
CA GLY A 47 -6.66 11.51 13.29
C GLY A 47 -7.87 10.60 13.13
N ASP A 48 -9.06 11.21 13.24
CA ASP A 48 -10.37 10.54 13.05
C ASP A 48 -10.75 10.53 11.55
N HIS A 49 -9.85 10.05 10.74
CA HIS A 49 -10.01 9.92 9.29
C HIS A 49 -9.53 8.54 8.83
N SER A 50 -9.93 8.16 7.63
CA SER A 50 -9.37 6.98 6.98
C SER A 50 -7.88 7.16 6.73
N PRO A 51 -7.07 6.09 6.91
CA PRO A 51 -5.67 6.10 6.52
C PRO A 51 -5.50 6.52 5.06
N ARG A 52 -4.42 7.23 4.75
CA ARG A 52 -4.04 7.60 3.39
C ARG A 52 -2.60 8.08 3.29
N ALA A 53 -1.97 7.80 2.16
CA ALA A 53 -0.73 8.45 1.74
C ALA A 53 -1.08 9.55 0.72
N SER A 54 -0.71 10.80 1.00
CA SER A 54 -1.03 11.95 0.16
C SER A 54 0.22 12.56 -0.44
N GLY A 55 0.28 12.63 -1.77
CA GLY A 55 1.32 13.38 -2.49
C GLY A 55 0.93 14.84 -2.63
N MET A 56 1.83 15.76 -2.33
CA MET A 56 1.60 17.20 -2.49
C MET A 56 2.87 17.92 -2.93
N VAL A 57 2.70 19.13 -3.46
CA VAL A 57 3.81 20.01 -3.79
C VAL A 57 3.80 21.17 -2.82
N ILE A 58 4.88 21.33 -2.04
CA ILE A 58 5.07 22.42 -1.09
C ILE A 58 6.35 23.15 -1.48
N ASN A 59 6.26 24.43 -1.81
CA ASN A 59 7.41 25.24 -2.24
C ASN A 59 8.21 24.62 -3.40
N GLY A 60 7.54 23.95 -4.33
CA GLY A 60 8.17 23.28 -5.47
C GLY A 60 8.74 21.89 -5.17
N GLU A 61 8.73 21.44 -3.93
CA GLU A 61 9.14 20.08 -3.55
C GLU A 61 7.94 19.13 -3.49
N LYS A 62 8.08 17.96 -4.08
CA LYS A 62 7.08 16.87 -3.95
C LYS A 62 7.28 16.17 -2.60
N ILE A 63 6.24 16.15 -1.78
CA ILE A 63 6.26 15.55 -0.45
C ILE A 63 5.13 14.54 -0.34
N CYS A 64 5.43 13.37 0.20
CA CYS A 64 4.43 12.37 0.60
C CYS A 64 4.20 12.44 2.10
N ILE A 65 2.95 12.59 2.53
CA ILE A 65 2.54 12.63 3.95
C ILE A 65 1.67 11.42 4.23
N VAL A 66 1.95 10.75 5.35
CA VAL A 66 1.20 9.59 5.83
C VAL A 66 0.22 10.01 6.91
N HIS A 67 -1.04 9.67 6.70
CA HIS A 67 -2.11 9.82 7.67
C HIS A 67 -2.57 8.43 8.11
N LEU A 68 -2.63 8.19 9.41
CA LEU A 68 -3.17 6.97 9.99
C LEU A 68 -4.34 7.30 10.90
N SER A 69 -5.22 6.32 11.16
CA SER A 69 -6.32 6.49 12.08
C SER A 69 -5.84 6.60 13.54
N ASN A 70 -6.69 7.13 14.42
CA ASN A 70 -6.43 7.10 15.85
C ASN A 70 -6.34 5.67 16.40
N GLY A 71 -6.93 4.67 15.74
CA GLY A 71 -6.77 3.26 16.07
C GLY A 71 -5.33 2.79 16.03
N SER A 72 -4.50 3.33 15.14
CA SER A 72 -3.08 3.00 15.03
C SER A 72 -2.22 3.49 16.21
N LYS A 73 -2.74 4.41 17.04
CA LYS A 73 -2.11 4.78 18.31
C LYS A 73 -2.24 3.70 19.39
N ALA A 74 -3.29 2.88 19.31
CA ALA A 74 -3.64 1.94 20.36
C ALA A 74 -2.81 0.66 20.36
N GLY A 75 -2.09 0.36 19.26
CA GLY A 75 -1.27 -0.87 19.24
C GLY A 75 -0.67 -1.20 17.89
N TRP A 76 0.35 -2.02 17.96
CA TRP A 76 1.10 -2.51 16.80
C TRP A 76 0.24 -3.18 15.71
N PRO A 77 -0.78 -4.01 16.02
CA PRO A 77 -1.57 -4.66 14.98
C PRO A 77 -2.26 -3.68 14.03
N CYS A 78 -2.88 -2.63 14.58
CA CYS A 78 -3.54 -1.61 13.77
C CYS A 78 -2.52 -0.76 13.01
N PHE A 79 -1.43 -0.35 13.68
CA PHE A 79 -0.35 0.41 13.04
C PHE A 79 0.25 -0.35 11.85
N LEU A 80 0.63 -1.62 12.05
CA LEU A 80 1.22 -2.45 10.98
C LEU A 80 0.24 -2.62 9.82
N PHE A 81 -1.04 -2.86 10.11
CA PHE A 81 -2.05 -3.04 9.08
C PHE A 81 -2.21 -1.77 8.23
N GLU A 82 -2.43 -0.63 8.87
CA GLU A 82 -2.64 0.63 8.17
C GLU A 82 -1.35 1.12 7.48
N MET A 83 -0.21 1.08 8.18
CA MET A 83 1.06 1.54 7.60
C MET A 83 1.50 0.69 6.40
N ALA A 84 1.28 -0.63 6.44
CA ALA A 84 1.58 -1.50 5.30
C ALA A 84 0.64 -1.22 4.12
N HIS A 85 -0.64 -0.90 4.38
CA HIS A 85 -1.57 -0.45 3.34
C HIS A 85 -1.05 0.81 2.65
N GLU A 86 -0.72 1.82 3.43
CA GLU A 86 -0.22 3.09 2.91
C GLU A 86 1.15 2.96 2.24
N ALA A 87 2.00 2.02 2.67
CA ALA A 87 3.30 1.79 2.05
C ALA A 87 3.19 1.40 0.56
N VAL A 88 2.12 0.72 0.16
CA VAL A 88 1.87 0.42 -1.26
C VAL A 88 1.55 1.69 -2.04
N HIS A 89 0.71 2.58 -1.50
CA HIS A 89 0.40 3.87 -2.13
C HIS A 89 1.60 4.81 -2.16
N ILE A 90 2.52 4.72 -1.18
CA ILE A 90 3.76 5.49 -1.14
C ILE A 90 4.72 5.11 -2.30
N LEU A 91 4.58 3.95 -2.89
CA LEU A 91 5.40 3.59 -4.07
C LEU A 91 5.16 4.56 -5.24
N ASN A 92 3.94 5.12 -5.36
CA ASN A 92 3.58 6.18 -6.30
C ASN A 92 2.52 7.09 -5.68
N PRO A 93 2.92 8.07 -4.85
CA PRO A 93 1.97 8.90 -4.10
C PRO A 93 1.01 9.68 -5.01
N ARG A 94 -0.27 9.63 -4.70
CA ARG A 94 -1.36 10.27 -5.46
C ARG A 94 -2.41 10.85 -4.53
N ASN A 95 -3.36 11.62 -5.11
CA ASN A 95 -4.51 12.18 -4.40
C ASN A 95 -5.85 11.72 -5.00
N ASP A 96 -5.83 11.09 -6.17
CA ASP A 96 -7.02 10.51 -6.79
C ASP A 96 -7.25 9.06 -6.33
N PRO A 97 -8.47 8.53 -6.46
CA PRO A 97 -8.78 7.16 -6.05
C PRO A 97 -7.89 6.12 -6.73
N ALA A 98 -7.38 5.18 -5.95
CA ALA A 98 -6.61 4.05 -6.45
C ALA A 98 -7.48 3.07 -7.24
N SER A 99 -6.85 2.23 -8.07
CA SER A 99 -7.52 1.13 -8.77
C SER A 99 -7.81 -0.04 -7.82
N TYR A 100 -8.74 -0.94 -8.23
CA TYR A 100 -8.94 -2.19 -7.49
C TYR A 100 -7.68 -3.06 -7.43
N LEU A 101 -6.81 -2.98 -8.43
CA LEU A 101 -5.51 -3.65 -8.43
C LEU A 101 -4.65 -3.14 -7.28
N GLU A 102 -4.41 -1.83 -7.21
CA GLU A 102 -3.56 -1.22 -6.20
C GLU A 102 -4.12 -1.40 -4.79
N GLU A 103 -5.41 -1.16 -4.59
CA GLU A 103 -6.08 -1.36 -3.29
C GLU A 103 -6.06 -2.82 -2.84
N GLY A 104 -6.26 -3.76 -3.78
CA GLY A 104 -6.17 -5.19 -3.48
C GLY A 104 -4.77 -5.61 -3.03
N ILE A 105 -3.73 -5.09 -3.68
CA ILE A 105 -2.33 -5.28 -3.29
C ILE A 105 -2.06 -4.67 -1.92
N ALA A 106 -2.56 -3.47 -1.64
CA ALA A 106 -2.41 -2.80 -0.35
C ALA A 106 -3.03 -3.63 0.79
N VAL A 107 -4.25 -4.14 0.59
CA VAL A 107 -4.90 -5.04 1.55
C VAL A 107 -4.14 -6.35 1.72
N TRP A 108 -3.68 -6.96 0.62
CA TRP A 108 -2.90 -8.20 0.68
C TRP A 108 -1.61 -8.00 1.48
N TYR A 109 -0.86 -6.93 1.20
CA TYR A 109 0.39 -6.63 1.88
C TYR A 109 0.18 -6.34 3.37
N SER A 110 -0.88 -5.61 3.74
CA SER A 110 -1.27 -5.39 5.14
C SER A 110 -1.46 -6.70 5.89
N GLN A 111 -2.13 -7.69 5.26
CA GLN A 111 -2.36 -9.00 5.87
C GLN A 111 -1.06 -9.78 6.04
N ILE A 112 -0.16 -9.73 5.06
CA ILE A 112 1.15 -10.40 5.14
C ILE A 112 2.00 -9.78 6.25
N MET A 113 2.04 -8.45 6.33
CA MET A 113 2.80 -7.75 7.38
C MET A 113 2.28 -8.08 8.78
N CYS A 114 0.98 -8.07 9.00
CA CYS A 114 0.42 -8.49 10.30
C CYS A 114 0.84 -9.92 10.65
N LYS A 115 0.68 -10.88 9.73
CA LYS A 115 1.06 -12.29 9.95
C LYS A 115 2.55 -12.44 10.24
N LYS A 116 3.41 -11.72 9.53
CA LYS A 116 4.87 -11.74 9.71
C LYS A 116 5.29 -11.40 11.14
N TYR A 117 4.54 -10.50 11.80
CA TYR A 117 4.78 -10.10 13.19
C TYR A 117 3.90 -10.83 14.21
N GLY A 118 3.25 -11.94 13.81
CA GLY A 118 2.46 -12.78 14.70
C GLY A 118 1.07 -12.25 15.04
N PHE A 119 0.59 -11.23 14.34
CA PHE A 119 -0.75 -10.68 14.55
C PHE A 119 -1.77 -11.27 13.58
N ARG A 120 -3.02 -11.41 14.08
CA ARG A 120 -4.15 -11.74 13.22
C ARG A 120 -4.59 -10.50 12.44
N PRO A 121 -4.54 -10.51 11.10
CA PRO A 121 -4.99 -9.38 10.31
C PRO A 121 -6.51 -9.23 10.39
N ASN A 122 -6.98 -7.98 10.28
CA ASN A 122 -8.40 -7.70 10.12
C ASN A 122 -8.91 -8.26 8.79
N ALA A 123 -10.12 -8.82 8.82
CA ALA A 123 -10.79 -9.25 7.59
C ALA A 123 -11.30 -8.01 6.83
N PRO A 124 -10.95 -7.84 5.55
CA PRO A 124 -11.46 -6.73 4.77
C PRO A 124 -12.96 -6.89 4.52
N THR A 125 -13.68 -5.78 4.42
CA THR A 125 -15.11 -5.73 4.15
C THR A 125 -15.43 -4.89 2.90
N GLY A 126 -16.63 -4.97 2.37
CA GLY A 126 -17.10 -4.12 1.28
C GLY A 126 -16.20 -4.19 0.05
N LYS A 127 -15.83 -3.02 -0.47
CA LYS A 127 -15.00 -2.86 -1.67
C LYS A 127 -13.57 -3.40 -1.48
N TYR A 128 -12.98 -3.33 -0.29
CA TYR A 128 -11.66 -3.88 0.01
C TYR A 128 -11.61 -5.42 -0.04
N ARG A 129 -12.68 -6.09 0.43
CA ARG A 129 -12.81 -7.54 0.26
C ARG A 129 -12.86 -7.91 -1.22
N ARG A 130 -13.65 -7.18 -2.02
CA ARG A 130 -13.72 -7.39 -3.46
C ARG A 130 -12.37 -7.16 -4.15
N ALA A 131 -11.63 -6.12 -3.78
CA ALA A 131 -10.30 -5.86 -4.30
C ALA A 131 -9.35 -7.04 -4.02
N LEU A 132 -9.33 -7.53 -2.77
CA LEU A 132 -8.52 -8.69 -2.38
C LEU A 132 -8.93 -9.97 -3.14
N GLU A 133 -10.22 -10.20 -3.37
CA GLU A 133 -10.69 -11.35 -4.16
C GLU A 133 -10.23 -11.27 -5.62
N LEU A 134 -10.22 -10.08 -6.21
CA LEU A 134 -9.67 -9.86 -7.56
C LEU A 134 -8.17 -10.15 -7.61
N ILE A 135 -7.40 -9.74 -6.61
CA ILE A 135 -5.95 -10.04 -6.54
C ILE A 135 -5.69 -11.54 -6.46
N LYS A 136 -6.51 -12.29 -5.73
CA LYS A 136 -6.40 -13.77 -5.65
C LYS A 136 -6.70 -14.48 -6.97
N SER A 137 -7.31 -13.80 -7.94
CA SER A 137 -7.53 -14.34 -9.29
C SER A 137 -6.39 -14.09 -10.27
N LEU A 138 -5.31 -13.44 -9.83
CA LEU A 138 -4.11 -13.24 -10.63
C LEU A 138 -3.42 -14.58 -10.91
N PRO A 139 -2.69 -14.72 -12.04
CA PRO A 139 -2.12 -16.00 -12.47
C PRO A 139 -0.91 -16.42 -11.63
N GLU A 140 -0.28 -15.50 -10.92
CA GLU A 140 0.88 -15.72 -10.06
C GLU A 140 0.67 -15.01 -8.72
N GLU A 141 1.55 -15.25 -7.75
CA GLU A 141 1.52 -14.54 -6.47
C GLU A 141 1.63 -13.02 -6.66
N PRO A 142 0.91 -12.22 -5.87
CA PRO A 142 0.86 -10.78 -6.02
C PRO A 142 2.22 -10.07 -6.14
N PRO A 143 3.28 -10.43 -5.38
CA PRO A 143 4.59 -9.81 -5.55
C PRO A 143 5.18 -9.99 -6.96
N ILE A 144 5.04 -11.18 -7.53
CA ILE A 144 5.57 -11.51 -8.87
C ILE A 144 4.81 -10.70 -9.92
N VAL A 145 3.48 -10.70 -9.84
CA VAL A 145 2.65 -9.96 -10.80
C VAL A 145 2.96 -8.47 -10.75
N VAL A 146 2.99 -7.90 -9.54
CA VAL A 146 3.15 -6.45 -9.36
C VAL A 146 4.54 -5.99 -9.75
N SER A 147 5.61 -6.70 -9.37
CA SER A 147 6.97 -6.32 -9.76
C SER A 147 7.14 -6.31 -11.28
N LYS A 148 6.66 -7.33 -11.99
CA LYS A 148 6.69 -7.40 -13.46
C LYS A 148 5.89 -6.24 -14.12
N ILE A 149 4.70 -5.94 -13.60
CA ILE A 149 3.92 -4.80 -14.11
C ILE A 149 4.67 -3.50 -13.87
N ARG A 150 5.22 -3.29 -12.68
CA ARG A 150 5.89 -2.05 -12.31
C ARG A 150 7.21 -1.80 -13.02
N GLU A 151 7.85 -2.83 -13.55
CA GLU A 151 9.01 -2.68 -14.45
C GLU A 151 8.67 -1.90 -15.73
N LEU A 152 7.44 -2.07 -16.24
CA LEU A 152 6.97 -1.42 -17.47
C LEU A 152 6.06 -0.22 -17.17
N TYR A 153 5.24 -0.32 -16.16
CA TYR A 153 4.19 0.62 -15.76
C TYR A 153 4.34 0.91 -14.25
N PRO A 154 5.18 1.86 -13.85
CA PRO A 154 5.48 2.10 -12.43
C PRO A 154 4.26 2.38 -11.57
N ASN A 155 3.21 2.97 -12.16
CA ASN A 155 1.99 3.36 -11.46
C ASN A 155 0.83 2.39 -11.76
N LEU A 156 0.50 1.56 -10.78
CA LEU A 156 -0.57 0.55 -10.91
C LEU A 156 -1.96 1.17 -11.13
N THR A 157 -2.18 2.36 -10.59
CA THR A 157 -3.48 3.03 -10.66
C THR A 157 -3.78 3.61 -12.05
N ASP A 158 -2.74 3.94 -12.84
CA ASP A 158 -2.90 4.47 -14.20
C ASP A 158 -2.89 3.38 -15.27
N LEU A 159 -2.68 2.13 -14.87
CA LEU A 159 -2.65 0.99 -15.78
C LEU A 159 -3.99 0.87 -16.52
N THR A 160 -3.92 0.73 -17.84
CA THR A 160 -5.09 0.46 -18.68
C THR A 160 -5.39 -1.05 -18.75
N GLN A 161 -6.59 -1.38 -19.22
CA GLN A 161 -6.97 -2.78 -19.44
C GLN A 161 -6.05 -3.45 -20.47
N GLU A 162 -5.72 -2.75 -21.53
CA GLU A 162 -4.88 -3.23 -22.64
C GLU A 162 -3.45 -3.51 -22.15
N GLU A 163 -2.88 -2.61 -21.35
CA GLU A 163 -1.55 -2.78 -20.77
C GLU A 163 -1.50 -3.97 -19.81
N LEU A 164 -2.53 -4.13 -18.95
CA LEU A 164 -2.61 -5.28 -18.06
C LEU A 164 -2.71 -6.59 -18.83
N LEU A 165 -3.50 -6.64 -19.91
CA LEU A 165 -3.62 -7.81 -20.78
C LEU A 165 -2.34 -8.08 -21.58
N ALA A 166 -1.59 -7.04 -21.95
CA ALA A 166 -0.28 -7.19 -22.59
C ALA A 166 0.75 -7.84 -21.63
N CYS A 167 0.71 -7.49 -20.35
CA CYS A 167 1.55 -8.14 -19.33
C CYS A 167 1.08 -9.58 -19.03
N TYR A 168 -0.22 -9.83 -19.01
CA TYR A 168 -0.85 -11.08 -18.57
C TYR A 168 -2.02 -11.48 -19.45
N SER A 169 -1.75 -12.08 -20.60
CA SER A 169 -2.78 -12.54 -21.56
C SER A 169 -3.68 -13.65 -21.00
N SER A 170 -3.29 -14.30 -19.92
CA SER A 170 -4.10 -15.34 -19.23
C SER A 170 -5.23 -14.77 -18.38
N ILE A 171 -5.21 -13.47 -18.07
CA ILE A 171 -6.29 -12.81 -17.33
C ILE A 171 -7.46 -12.57 -18.30
N SER A 172 -8.70 -12.86 -17.87
CA SER A 172 -9.86 -12.54 -18.70
C SER A 172 -10.02 -11.01 -18.87
N ALA A 173 -10.53 -10.57 -20.04
CA ALA A 173 -10.79 -9.14 -20.28
C ALA A 173 -11.70 -8.52 -19.22
N LEU A 174 -12.68 -9.28 -18.71
CA LEU A 174 -13.56 -8.82 -17.64
C LEU A 174 -12.81 -8.63 -16.32
N THR A 175 -11.91 -9.55 -15.97
CA THR A 175 -11.07 -9.44 -14.77
C THR A 175 -10.12 -8.25 -14.89
N ALA A 176 -9.44 -8.10 -16.03
CA ALA A 176 -8.56 -6.96 -16.29
C ALA A 176 -9.29 -5.63 -16.16
N LYS A 177 -10.47 -5.50 -16.80
CA LYS A 177 -11.31 -4.31 -16.67
C LYS A 177 -11.68 -3.98 -15.22
N ARG A 178 -11.97 -4.99 -14.40
CA ARG A 178 -12.31 -4.78 -12.98
C ARG A 178 -11.10 -4.37 -12.16
N LEU A 179 -9.94 -4.96 -12.42
CA LEU A 179 -8.69 -4.66 -11.71
C LEU A 179 -8.25 -3.21 -11.91
N VAL A 180 -8.32 -2.69 -13.14
CA VAL A 180 -7.90 -1.32 -13.44
C VAL A 180 -8.97 -0.25 -13.14
N ALA A 181 -10.19 -0.65 -12.82
CA ALA A 181 -11.24 0.29 -12.44
C ALA A 181 -10.88 1.01 -11.13
N LYS A 182 -11.20 2.32 -11.06
CA LYS A 182 -11.02 3.13 -9.84
C LYS A 182 -11.96 2.66 -8.73
N MET A 183 -11.47 2.59 -7.51
CA MET A 183 -12.23 2.19 -6.33
C MET A 183 -12.85 3.41 -5.64
N VAL A 184 -13.94 3.93 -6.22
CA VAL A 184 -14.70 5.06 -5.67
C VAL A 184 -15.82 4.62 -4.72
#